data_b148e1a35ab782002692e47a68a0df15
#
_entry.id   b148e1a35ab782002692e47a68a0df15
#
_cell.length_a   1.000
_cell.length_b   1.000
_cell.length_c   1.000
_cell.angle_alpha   90.00
_cell.angle_beta   90.00
_cell.angle_gamma   90.00
#
_symmetry.space_group_name_H-M   'P 1'
#
loop_
_entity.id
_entity.type
_entity.pdbx_description
1 polymer ?
#
loop_
_entity_poly.entity_id
_entity_poly.type
_entity_poly.pdbx_seq_one_letter_code
_entity_poly.pdbx_strand_id
1 'polypeptide(L)'
;LFKTAEIYARDGFPVHEIEAYHWKKNEEKLRRNKITRKEFLINDKAPKFASKYKNAKLANTLKTIGQKGAKGFYEGSIANDMVKSLNRLGGTHTEEDFYNQKTIISDTLISNYKENYIHQCPPNGPGVIVHLMMKLLEKFDWKNVFSLDIQRFHIQAEVTKVCFELKEAILGDPNFSNFDFEQLLSEKNINKMINKISLDKVYNSKKTYVTSHPETVYLTVVDNDLNAVSFINSICHAFGSGICSENSGVLFQNRG
;
A
#
# COMPACT_ATOMS: atom_id res chain seq x y z
N LEU A 1 19.67 0.40 -12.28
CA LEU A 1 18.92 0.10 -11.06
C LEU A 1 18.51 -1.38 -10.97
N PHE A 2 18.01 -2.01 -12.05
CA PHE A 2 17.44 -3.37 -12.02
C PHE A 2 18.47 -4.52 -12.01
N LYS A 3 19.75 -4.26 -12.32
CA LYS A 3 20.77 -5.32 -12.51
C LYS A 3 20.95 -6.23 -11.28
N THR A 4 21.00 -5.65 -10.08
CA THR A 4 21.16 -6.43 -8.84
C THR A 4 19.92 -7.27 -8.55
N ALA A 5 18.72 -6.69 -8.72
CA ALA A 5 17.46 -7.41 -8.54
C ALA A 5 17.31 -8.57 -9.56
N GLU A 6 17.72 -8.34 -10.83
CA GLU A 6 17.76 -9.39 -11.84
C GLU A 6 18.67 -10.55 -11.42
N ILE A 7 19.89 -10.25 -10.92
CA ILE A 7 20.84 -11.26 -10.46
C ILE A 7 20.23 -12.09 -9.31
N TYR A 8 19.65 -11.45 -8.29
CA TYR A 8 19.02 -12.17 -7.20
C TYR A 8 17.82 -13.01 -7.64
N ALA A 9 17.00 -12.49 -8.54
CA ALA A 9 15.88 -13.26 -9.08
C ALA A 9 16.34 -14.47 -9.90
N ARG A 10 17.40 -14.34 -10.69
CA ARG A 10 17.95 -15.37 -11.56
C ARG A 10 18.76 -16.42 -10.77
N ASP A 11 19.73 -15.95 -10.00
CA ASP A 11 20.71 -16.83 -9.34
C ASP A 11 20.22 -17.28 -7.96
N GLY A 12 19.25 -16.56 -7.40
CA GLY A 12 18.64 -16.82 -6.10
C GLY A 12 19.35 -16.11 -4.95
N PHE A 13 18.61 -15.97 -3.86
CA PHE A 13 19.07 -15.37 -2.60
C PHE A 13 18.65 -16.25 -1.42
N PRO A 14 19.37 -16.18 -0.29
CA PRO A 14 18.95 -16.86 0.93
C PRO A 14 17.71 -16.17 1.51
N VAL A 15 16.69 -16.95 1.81
CA VAL A 15 15.46 -16.44 2.45
C VAL A 15 15.77 -16.04 3.89
N HIS A 16 15.49 -14.80 4.25
CA HIS A 16 15.68 -14.29 5.60
C HIS A 16 14.60 -14.83 6.55
N GLU A 17 14.83 -14.76 7.85
CA GLU A 17 13.92 -15.33 8.86
C GLU A 17 12.53 -14.71 8.84
N ILE A 18 12.46 -13.38 8.75
CA ILE A 18 11.19 -12.62 8.69
C ILE A 18 10.42 -12.98 7.42
N GLU A 19 11.08 -13.04 6.26
CA GLU A 19 10.45 -13.44 5.00
C GLU A 19 9.95 -14.88 5.06
N ALA A 20 10.72 -15.80 5.65
CA ALA A 20 10.29 -17.19 5.83
C ALA A 20 9.02 -17.29 6.70
N TYR A 21 8.94 -16.49 7.78
CA TYR A 21 7.75 -16.40 8.62
C TYR A 21 6.54 -15.89 7.84
N HIS A 22 6.67 -14.76 7.15
CA HIS A 22 5.57 -14.19 6.35
C HIS A 22 5.16 -15.11 5.21
N TRP A 23 6.12 -15.76 4.56
CA TRP A 23 5.84 -16.75 3.52
C TRP A 23 5.01 -17.91 4.07
N LYS A 24 5.41 -18.45 5.21
CA LYS A 24 4.70 -19.53 5.90
C LYS A 24 3.28 -19.14 6.27
N LYS A 25 3.10 -17.92 6.80
CA LYS A 25 1.79 -17.37 7.16
C LYS A 25 0.85 -17.25 5.94
N ASN A 26 1.39 -17.00 4.76
CA ASN A 26 0.63 -16.84 3.51
C ASN A 26 0.62 -18.10 2.62
N GLU A 27 1.15 -19.23 3.08
CA GLU A 27 1.31 -20.45 2.29
C GLU A 27 -0.01 -20.94 1.67
N GLU A 28 -1.12 -20.89 2.40
CA GLU A 28 -2.43 -21.26 1.88
C GLU A 28 -2.95 -20.31 0.80
N LYS A 29 -2.73 -19.01 0.96
CA LYS A 29 -3.05 -18.00 -0.05
C LYS A 29 -2.31 -18.30 -1.36
N LEU A 30 -1.03 -18.60 -1.28
CA LEU A 30 -0.17 -18.91 -2.44
C LEU A 30 -0.54 -20.23 -3.12
N ARG A 31 -1.14 -21.18 -2.39
CA ARG A 31 -1.62 -22.45 -2.96
C ARG A 31 -2.87 -22.32 -3.81
N ARG A 32 -3.69 -21.30 -3.58
CA ARG A 32 -5.00 -21.15 -4.25
C ARG A 32 -4.87 -20.98 -5.77
N ASN A 33 -3.82 -20.32 -6.22
CA ASN A 33 -3.55 -20.16 -7.65
C ASN A 33 -2.43 -21.11 -8.10
N LYS A 34 -2.67 -21.92 -9.14
CA LYS A 34 -1.74 -22.94 -9.63
C LYS A 34 -0.38 -22.36 -10.05
N ILE A 35 -0.39 -21.18 -10.67
CA ILE A 35 0.83 -20.52 -11.15
C ILE A 35 1.61 -19.98 -9.95
N THR A 36 0.95 -19.27 -9.05
CA THR A 36 1.57 -18.71 -7.83
C THR A 36 2.15 -19.82 -6.95
N ARG A 37 1.42 -20.93 -6.79
CA ARG A 37 1.88 -22.11 -6.07
C ARG A 37 3.20 -22.63 -6.63
N LYS A 38 3.32 -22.73 -7.96
CA LYS A 38 4.53 -23.21 -8.64
C LYS A 38 5.70 -22.23 -8.51
N GLU A 39 5.44 -20.93 -8.58
CA GLU A 39 6.48 -19.90 -8.57
C GLU A 39 6.97 -19.56 -7.15
N PHE A 40 6.07 -19.58 -6.14
CA PHE A 40 6.37 -19.08 -4.80
C PHE A 40 6.49 -20.17 -3.72
N LEU A 41 6.19 -21.43 -4.03
CA LEU A 41 6.36 -22.53 -3.09
C LEU A 41 7.40 -23.55 -3.62
N ILE A 42 8.18 -24.10 -2.70
CA ILE A 42 9.15 -25.17 -2.98
C ILE A 42 8.55 -26.49 -2.49
N ASN A 43 8.27 -27.42 -3.39
CA ASN A 43 7.58 -28.67 -3.06
C ASN A 43 6.30 -28.43 -2.26
N ASP A 44 5.48 -27.46 -2.73
CA ASP A 44 4.21 -27.06 -2.10
C ASP A 44 4.30 -26.45 -0.70
N LYS A 45 5.48 -26.07 -0.26
CA LYS A 45 5.71 -25.46 1.05
C LYS A 45 6.42 -24.12 0.92
N ALA A 46 6.17 -23.24 1.86
CA ALA A 46 6.90 -22.00 1.98
C ALA A 46 8.42 -22.27 2.10
N PRO A 47 9.26 -21.49 1.43
CA PRO A 47 10.71 -21.57 1.60
C PRO A 47 11.09 -21.41 3.07
N LYS A 48 12.04 -22.21 3.54
CA LYS A 48 12.56 -22.12 4.91
C LYS A 48 13.60 -21.02 5.02
N PHE A 49 13.84 -20.54 6.24
CA PHE A 49 14.99 -19.70 6.56
C PHE A 49 16.28 -20.29 5.98
N ALA A 50 17.13 -19.43 5.44
CA ALA A 50 18.41 -19.75 4.77
C ALA A 50 18.30 -20.66 3.52
N SER A 51 17.09 -21.11 3.13
CA SER A 51 16.94 -21.79 1.86
C SER A 51 17.11 -20.82 0.69
N LYS A 52 17.61 -21.32 -0.43
CA LYS A 52 17.79 -20.51 -1.63
C LYS A 52 16.49 -20.42 -2.42
N TYR A 53 15.99 -19.20 -2.63
CA TYR A 53 14.84 -18.93 -3.48
C TYR A 53 15.25 -18.19 -4.75
N LYS A 54 14.63 -18.50 -5.87
CA LYS A 54 14.83 -17.83 -7.17
C LYS A 54 13.52 -17.76 -7.97
N ASN A 55 13.40 -16.76 -8.83
CA ASN A 55 12.30 -16.61 -9.78
C ASN A 55 12.85 -16.20 -11.15
N ALA A 56 13.11 -17.18 -11.99
CA ALA A 56 13.71 -16.96 -13.31
C ALA A 56 12.81 -16.15 -14.25
N LYS A 57 11.49 -16.25 -14.11
CA LYS A 57 10.55 -15.47 -14.91
C LYS A 57 10.62 -13.99 -14.54
N LEU A 58 10.61 -13.69 -13.26
CA LEU A 58 10.78 -12.33 -12.77
C LEU A 58 12.16 -11.76 -13.17
N ALA A 59 13.21 -12.56 -13.17
CA ALA A 59 14.52 -12.13 -13.64
C ALA A 59 14.49 -11.65 -15.10
N ASN A 60 13.80 -12.37 -15.98
CA ASN A 60 13.64 -11.98 -17.39
C ASN A 60 12.80 -10.69 -17.51
N THR A 61 11.77 -10.55 -16.69
CA THR A 61 10.97 -9.32 -16.62
C THR A 61 11.81 -8.12 -16.18
N LEU A 62 12.59 -8.26 -15.11
CA LEU A 62 13.49 -7.21 -14.62
C LEU A 62 14.55 -6.83 -15.64
N LYS A 63 15.13 -7.81 -16.34
CA LYS A 63 16.06 -7.61 -17.46
C LYS A 63 15.41 -6.78 -18.57
N THR A 64 14.19 -7.15 -18.96
CA THR A 64 13.44 -6.45 -20.02
C THR A 64 13.15 -4.99 -19.63
N ILE A 65 12.74 -4.75 -18.39
CA ILE A 65 12.52 -3.40 -17.86
C ILE A 65 13.84 -2.61 -17.86
N GLY A 66 14.93 -3.24 -17.43
CA GLY A 66 16.27 -2.62 -17.44
C GLY A 66 16.76 -2.20 -18.83
N GLN A 67 16.36 -2.93 -19.87
CA GLN A 67 16.73 -2.66 -21.26
C GLN A 67 15.79 -1.68 -21.98
N LYS A 68 14.49 -1.76 -21.73
CA LYS A 68 13.44 -1.05 -22.48
C LYS A 68 12.71 0.02 -21.68
N GLY A 69 13.05 0.18 -20.38
CA GLY A 69 12.35 1.09 -19.48
C GLY A 69 10.89 0.67 -19.23
N ALA A 70 10.04 1.62 -18.90
CA ALA A 70 8.62 1.40 -18.61
C ALA A 70 7.88 0.69 -19.75
N LYS A 71 8.21 1.00 -21.00
CA LYS A 71 7.61 0.32 -22.16
C LYS A 71 7.81 -1.19 -22.14
N GLY A 72 8.97 -1.65 -21.65
CA GLY A 72 9.23 -3.09 -21.53
C GLY A 72 8.30 -3.82 -20.58
N PHE A 73 7.63 -3.11 -19.67
CA PHE A 73 6.68 -3.67 -18.72
C PHE A 73 5.22 -3.46 -19.13
N TYR A 74 4.90 -2.24 -19.54
CA TYR A 74 3.52 -1.85 -19.83
C TYR A 74 3.08 -2.14 -21.27
N GLU A 75 3.99 -2.53 -22.15
CA GLU A 75 3.72 -2.86 -23.54
C GLU A 75 4.31 -4.23 -23.91
N GLY A 76 3.76 -4.84 -24.96
CA GLY A 76 4.29 -6.07 -25.56
C GLY A 76 4.09 -7.33 -24.71
N SER A 77 5.08 -8.23 -24.71
CA SER A 77 4.90 -9.59 -24.19
C SER A 77 4.59 -9.69 -22.70
N ILE A 78 5.13 -8.79 -21.87
CA ILE A 78 4.90 -8.80 -20.43
C ILE A 78 3.48 -8.31 -20.13
N ALA A 79 3.06 -7.18 -20.71
CA ALA A 79 1.69 -6.68 -20.57
C ALA A 79 0.67 -7.72 -21.06
N ASN A 80 0.88 -8.31 -22.24
CA ASN A 80 0.03 -9.36 -22.79
C ASN A 80 -0.09 -10.58 -21.87
N ASP A 81 1.03 -11.04 -21.28
CA ASP A 81 1.02 -12.14 -20.32
C ASP A 81 0.22 -11.80 -19.03
N MET A 82 0.38 -10.58 -18.53
CA MET A 82 -0.39 -10.10 -17.38
C MET A 82 -1.90 -10.06 -17.67
N VAL A 83 -2.29 -9.46 -18.79
CA VAL A 83 -3.69 -9.40 -19.24
C VAL A 83 -4.28 -10.80 -19.39
N LYS A 84 -3.59 -11.70 -20.11
CA LYS A 84 -4.05 -13.09 -20.28
C LYS A 84 -4.18 -13.83 -18.96
N SER A 85 -3.23 -13.62 -18.03
CA SER A 85 -3.25 -14.27 -16.72
C SER A 85 -4.43 -13.81 -15.86
N LEU A 86 -4.77 -12.52 -15.90
CA LEU A 86 -5.92 -11.96 -15.18
C LEU A 86 -7.25 -12.37 -15.83
N ASN A 87 -7.35 -12.31 -17.17
CA ASN A 87 -8.60 -12.64 -17.88
C ASN A 87 -8.98 -14.11 -17.78
N ARG A 88 -8.01 -15.03 -17.66
CA ARG A 88 -8.29 -16.46 -17.36
C ARG A 88 -8.98 -16.67 -16.01
N LEU A 89 -8.87 -15.70 -15.09
CA LEU A 89 -9.49 -15.71 -13.77
C LEU A 89 -10.76 -14.87 -13.71
N GLY A 90 -11.28 -14.42 -14.86
CA GLY A 90 -12.48 -13.60 -14.96
C GLY A 90 -12.23 -12.08 -14.89
N GLY A 91 -10.97 -11.66 -14.96
CA GLY A 91 -10.62 -10.23 -15.07
C GLY A 91 -11.06 -9.64 -16.42
N THR A 92 -11.22 -8.34 -16.45
CA THR A 92 -11.66 -7.57 -17.66
C THR A 92 -10.55 -6.68 -18.21
N HIS A 93 -9.33 -6.86 -17.77
CA HIS A 93 -8.18 -6.05 -18.17
C HIS A 93 -7.86 -6.18 -19.64
N THR A 94 -7.43 -5.08 -20.25
CA THR A 94 -6.96 -5.00 -21.63
C THR A 94 -5.50 -4.55 -21.69
N GLU A 95 -4.86 -4.74 -22.85
CA GLU A 95 -3.50 -4.20 -23.06
C GLU A 95 -3.50 -2.67 -23.06
N GLU A 96 -4.62 -2.05 -23.42
CA GLU A 96 -4.78 -0.60 -23.41
C GLU A 96 -4.77 -0.03 -21.99
N ASP A 97 -5.31 -0.73 -21.00
CA ASP A 97 -5.24 -0.33 -19.58
C ASP A 97 -3.78 -0.24 -19.12
N PHE A 98 -2.94 -1.18 -19.53
CA PHE A 98 -1.51 -1.15 -19.22
C PHE A 98 -0.79 -0.06 -20.01
N TYR A 99 -1.07 0.08 -21.30
CA TYR A 99 -0.46 1.11 -22.15
C TYR A 99 -0.76 2.53 -21.67
N ASN A 100 -1.96 2.77 -21.17
CA ASN A 100 -2.40 4.06 -20.68
C ASN A 100 -1.89 4.38 -19.25
N GLN A 101 -1.27 3.40 -18.59
CA GLN A 101 -0.70 3.62 -17.26
C GLN A 101 0.47 4.58 -17.32
N LYS A 102 0.33 5.73 -16.66
CA LYS A 102 1.35 6.79 -16.61
C LYS A 102 1.61 7.23 -15.18
N THR A 103 2.84 7.67 -14.93
CA THR A 103 3.17 8.36 -13.69
C THR A 103 2.44 9.70 -13.64
N ILE A 104 1.66 9.90 -12.59
CA ILE A 104 0.97 11.18 -12.33
C ILE A 104 1.87 12.00 -11.41
N ILE A 105 2.16 13.23 -11.84
CA ILE A 105 2.83 14.23 -11.01
C ILE A 105 1.75 15.24 -10.60
N SER A 106 1.60 15.44 -9.31
CA SER A 106 0.59 16.34 -8.74
C SER A 106 1.17 17.11 -7.56
N ASP A 107 0.59 18.25 -7.27
CA ASP A 107 0.85 18.96 -6.02
C ASP A 107 0.35 18.14 -4.83
N THR A 108 0.98 18.37 -3.67
CA THR A 108 0.55 17.75 -2.42
C THR A 108 -0.65 18.49 -1.83
N LEU A 109 -1.52 17.77 -1.13
CA LEU A 109 -2.46 18.40 -0.20
C LEU A 109 -1.69 18.91 1.00
N ILE A 110 -1.99 20.14 1.43
CA ILE A 110 -1.28 20.79 2.53
C ILE A 110 -2.28 21.21 3.61
N SER A 111 -1.98 20.89 4.85
CA SER A 111 -2.67 21.43 6.02
C SER A 111 -1.69 21.74 7.14
N ASN A 112 -2.11 22.57 8.09
CA ASN A 112 -1.32 22.89 9.26
C ASN A 112 -1.71 21.97 10.43
N TYR A 113 -0.71 21.58 11.19
CA TYR A 113 -0.83 20.99 12.51
C TYR A 113 0.10 21.72 13.46
N LYS A 114 -0.45 22.52 14.36
CA LYS A 114 0.32 23.46 15.19
C LYS A 114 1.19 24.37 14.29
N GLU A 115 2.50 24.39 14.51
CA GLU A 115 3.48 25.18 13.76
C GLU A 115 4.05 24.47 12.52
N ASN A 116 3.57 23.26 12.21
CA ASN A 116 4.09 22.45 11.13
C ASN A 116 3.11 22.34 9.97
N TYR A 117 3.66 22.20 8.76
CA TYR A 117 2.90 21.87 7.57
C TYR A 117 2.93 20.35 7.33
N ILE A 118 1.78 19.79 7.02
CA ILE A 118 1.63 18.40 6.63
C ILE A 118 1.40 18.34 5.13
N HIS A 119 2.23 17.59 4.43
CA HIS A 119 2.13 17.35 3.01
C HIS A 119 1.79 15.89 2.76
N GLN A 120 0.72 15.61 2.01
CA GLN A 120 0.32 14.27 1.62
C GLN A 120 -0.08 14.23 0.15
N CYS A 121 0.11 13.06 -0.47
CA CYS A 121 -0.41 12.84 -1.80
C CYS A 121 -1.94 12.95 -1.82
N PRO A 122 -2.54 13.51 -2.88
CA PRO A 122 -4.00 13.55 -3.04
C PRO A 122 -4.59 12.14 -3.17
N PRO A 123 -5.92 12.01 -3.10
CA PRO A 123 -6.58 10.74 -3.41
C PRO A 123 -6.16 10.22 -4.80
N ASN A 124 -6.14 8.92 -4.96
CA ASN A 124 -6.80 7.79 -4.29
C ASN A 124 -6.10 7.27 -3.02
N GLY A 125 -4.88 7.73 -2.72
CA GLY A 125 -4.16 7.33 -1.51
C GLY A 125 -4.82 7.81 -0.20
N PRO A 126 -4.58 7.13 0.93
CA PRO A 126 -5.18 7.47 2.22
C PRO A 126 -4.52 8.66 2.93
N GLY A 127 -3.58 9.35 2.31
CA GLY A 127 -2.86 10.48 2.91
C GLY A 127 -3.76 11.58 3.46
N VAL A 128 -4.89 11.83 2.80
CA VAL A 128 -5.89 12.79 3.24
C VAL A 128 -6.45 12.50 4.64
N ILE A 129 -6.48 11.23 5.05
CA ILE A 129 -6.95 10.83 6.38
C ILE A 129 -5.99 11.31 7.47
N VAL A 130 -4.70 11.44 7.16
CA VAL A 130 -3.72 12.00 8.10
C VAL A 130 -4.04 13.46 8.41
N HIS A 131 -4.36 14.26 7.39
CA HIS A 131 -4.79 15.66 7.61
C HIS A 131 -5.99 15.75 8.55
N LEU A 132 -7.00 14.91 8.31
CA LEU A 132 -8.20 14.85 9.13
C LEU A 132 -7.88 14.43 10.57
N MET A 133 -7.06 13.40 10.76
CA MET A 133 -6.63 12.96 12.09
C MET A 133 -5.92 14.08 12.85
N MET A 134 -5.00 14.79 12.20
CA MET A 134 -4.26 15.86 12.84
C MET A 134 -5.17 17.03 13.23
N LYS A 135 -6.13 17.41 12.36
CA LYS A 135 -7.14 18.43 12.68
C LYS A 135 -8.03 18.06 13.86
N LEU A 136 -8.43 16.80 13.97
CA LEU A 136 -9.18 16.31 15.13
C LEU A 136 -8.33 16.30 16.41
N LEU A 137 -7.05 15.85 16.31
CA LEU A 137 -6.15 15.82 17.45
C LEU A 137 -5.83 17.23 18.00
N GLU A 138 -5.85 18.27 17.17
CA GLU A 138 -5.70 19.68 17.61
C GLU A 138 -6.81 20.14 18.55
N LYS A 139 -7.98 19.51 18.54
CA LYS A 139 -9.13 19.88 19.37
C LYS A 139 -9.01 19.40 20.83
N PHE A 140 -8.00 18.58 21.13
CA PHE A 140 -7.77 18.06 22.49
C PHE A 140 -6.66 18.84 23.20
N ASP A 141 -6.81 18.99 24.53
CA ASP A 141 -5.75 19.56 25.38
C ASP A 141 -4.70 18.49 25.72
N TRP A 142 -3.48 18.73 25.28
CA TRP A 142 -2.34 17.83 25.48
C TRP A 142 -1.40 18.27 26.61
N LYS A 143 -1.68 19.37 27.30
CA LYS A 143 -0.73 19.97 28.26
C LYS A 143 -0.34 19.04 29.39
N ASN A 144 -1.26 18.22 29.88
CA ASN A 144 -1.05 17.31 31.01
C ASN A 144 -1.06 15.83 30.59
N VAL A 145 -0.94 15.55 29.32
CA VAL A 145 -1.00 14.20 28.76
C VAL A 145 0.41 13.73 28.38
N PHE A 146 0.95 12.79 29.11
CA PHE A 146 2.28 12.21 28.85
C PHE A 146 2.27 11.27 27.64
N SER A 147 3.47 10.98 27.10
CA SER A 147 3.63 10.17 25.88
C SER A 147 3.08 8.73 26.02
N LEU A 148 3.11 8.17 27.21
CA LEU A 148 2.60 6.82 27.52
C LEU A 148 1.31 6.81 28.35
N ASP A 149 0.56 7.92 28.32
CA ASP A 149 -0.69 8.04 29.04
C ASP A 149 -1.83 7.27 28.34
N ILE A 150 -2.65 6.57 29.14
CA ILE A 150 -3.83 5.85 28.66
C ILE A 150 -4.78 6.78 27.92
N GLN A 151 -4.98 8.01 28.41
CA GLN A 151 -5.81 9.00 27.76
C GLN A 151 -5.32 9.35 26.35
N ARG A 152 -4.00 9.45 26.16
CA ARG A 152 -3.41 9.67 24.84
C ARG A 152 -3.73 8.55 23.87
N PHE A 153 -3.53 7.30 24.29
CA PHE A 153 -3.83 6.13 23.45
C PHE A 153 -5.32 6.05 23.14
N HIS A 154 -6.19 6.34 24.13
CA HIS A 154 -7.62 6.36 23.93
C HIS A 154 -8.03 7.39 22.88
N ILE A 155 -7.62 8.65 23.02
CA ILE A 155 -7.95 9.72 22.06
C ILE A 155 -7.44 9.36 20.66
N GLN A 156 -6.20 8.90 20.53
CA GLN A 156 -5.63 8.52 19.23
C GLN A 156 -6.40 7.37 18.58
N ALA A 157 -6.81 6.37 19.37
CA ALA A 157 -7.60 5.26 18.88
C ALA A 157 -9.01 5.70 18.43
N GLU A 158 -9.67 6.57 19.21
CA GLU A 158 -11.00 7.08 18.89
C GLU A 158 -10.99 7.96 17.63
N VAL A 159 -10.03 8.89 17.53
CA VAL A 159 -9.81 9.71 16.33
C VAL A 159 -9.57 8.81 15.11
N THR A 160 -8.73 7.79 15.26
CA THR A 160 -8.44 6.84 14.17
C THR A 160 -9.71 6.14 13.70
N LYS A 161 -10.52 5.60 14.60
CA LYS A 161 -11.79 4.92 14.26
C LYS A 161 -12.75 5.83 13.50
N VAL A 162 -12.96 7.05 13.98
CA VAL A 162 -13.85 8.02 13.34
C VAL A 162 -13.36 8.42 11.95
N CYS A 163 -12.04 8.61 11.77
CA CYS A 163 -11.44 8.94 10.48
C CYS A 163 -11.51 7.77 9.50
N PHE A 164 -11.26 6.55 9.95
CA PHE A 164 -11.32 5.36 9.09
C PHE A 164 -12.75 5.00 8.69
N GLU A 165 -13.76 5.30 9.52
CA GLU A 165 -15.15 5.16 9.11
C GLU A 165 -15.50 6.06 7.92
N LEU A 166 -14.97 7.30 7.93
CA LEU A 166 -15.16 8.24 6.83
C LEU A 166 -14.34 7.85 5.59
N LYS A 167 -13.15 7.28 5.77
CA LYS A 167 -12.26 6.84 4.68
C LYS A 167 -12.99 6.07 3.60
N GLU A 168 -13.78 5.07 3.99
CA GLU A 168 -14.53 4.21 3.07
C GLU A 168 -15.59 4.96 2.24
N ALA A 169 -16.02 6.12 2.73
CA ALA A 169 -17.04 6.92 2.06
C ALA A 169 -16.45 7.97 1.12
N ILE A 170 -15.19 8.37 1.32
CA ILE A 170 -14.60 9.51 0.60
C ILE A 170 -13.44 9.14 -0.32
N LEU A 171 -12.76 7.99 -0.06
CA LEU A 171 -11.63 7.59 -0.91
C LEU A 171 -12.10 6.75 -2.08
N GLY A 172 -11.70 7.19 -3.27
CA GLY A 172 -11.95 6.52 -4.53
C GLY A 172 -11.09 7.13 -5.62
N ASP A 173 -11.32 6.70 -6.85
CA ASP A 173 -10.67 7.31 -8.01
C ASP A 173 -11.16 8.77 -8.15
N PRO A 174 -10.24 9.75 -8.19
CA PRO A 174 -10.59 11.17 -8.31
C PRO A 174 -11.43 11.50 -9.56
N ASN A 175 -11.32 10.68 -10.61
CA ASN A 175 -12.11 10.87 -11.83
C ASN A 175 -13.60 10.50 -11.66
N PHE A 176 -13.93 9.74 -10.62
CA PHE A 176 -15.26 9.22 -10.34
C PHE A 176 -15.79 9.62 -8.95
N SER A 177 -15.02 10.38 -8.18
CA SER A 177 -15.39 10.84 -6.83
C SER A 177 -15.38 12.36 -6.75
N ASN A 178 -16.41 12.93 -6.12
CA ASN A 178 -16.47 14.35 -5.77
C ASN A 178 -15.75 14.55 -4.42
N PHE A 179 -14.43 14.63 -4.45
CA PHE A 179 -13.62 14.86 -3.26
C PHE A 179 -13.31 16.35 -3.11
N ASP A 180 -13.77 16.96 -2.01
CA ASP A 180 -13.48 18.33 -1.63
C ASP A 180 -12.66 18.36 -0.34
N PHE A 181 -11.37 18.72 -0.48
CA PHE A 181 -10.43 18.75 0.64
C PHE A 181 -10.74 19.86 1.64
N GLU A 182 -11.13 21.02 1.17
CA GLU A 182 -11.47 22.18 2.02
C GLU A 182 -12.73 21.88 2.84
N GLN A 183 -13.74 21.32 2.20
CA GLN A 183 -14.96 20.90 2.88
C GLN A 183 -14.68 19.82 3.94
N LEU A 184 -13.80 18.87 3.62
CA LEU A 184 -13.40 17.81 4.56
C LEU A 184 -12.81 18.37 5.84
N LEU A 185 -11.92 19.37 5.74
CA LEU A 185 -11.24 20.00 6.86
C LEU A 185 -11.99 21.20 7.45
N SER A 186 -13.18 21.50 6.95
CA SER A 186 -13.99 22.62 7.47
C SER A 186 -14.32 22.45 8.96
N GLU A 187 -14.37 23.56 9.70
CA GLU A 187 -14.75 23.56 11.12
C GLU A 187 -16.07 22.85 11.38
N LYS A 188 -17.05 23.02 10.49
CA LYS A 188 -18.35 22.33 10.58
C LYS A 188 -18.18 20.82 10.58
N ASN A 189 -17.36 20.28 9.67
CA ASN A 189 -17.13 18.83 9.56
C ASN A 189 -16.30 18.32 10.75
N ILE A 190 -15.24 19.03 11.11
CA ILE A 190 -14.39 18.71 12.27
C ILE A 190 -15.22 18.65 13.55
N ASN A 191 -16.07 19.64 13.82
CA ASN A 191 -16.94 19.68 15.00
C ASN A 191 -17.96 18.51 14.99
N LYS A 192 -18.51 18.17 13.83
CA LYS A 192 -19.38 17.00 13.71
C LYS A 192 -18.67 15.69 14.07
N MET A 193 -17.40 15.56 13.73
CA MET A 193 -16.62 14.37 14.02
C MET A 193 -16.15 14.30 15.47
N ILE A 194 -15.72 15.43 16.04
CA ILE A 194 -15.34 15.54 17.46
C ILE A 194 -16.48 15.12 18.38
N ASN A 195 -17.70 15.49 18.06
CA ASN A 195 -18.90 15.14 18.85
C ASN A 195 -19.17 13.62 18.89
N LYS A 196 -18.51 12.82 18.07
CA LYS A 196 -18.58 11.36 18.13
C LYS A 196 -17.59 10.75 19.14
N ILE A 197 -16.58 11.53 19.57
CA ILE A 197 -15.48 11.07 20.42
C ILE A 197 -15.80 11.42 21.87
N SER A 198 -15.74 10.44 22.75
CA SER A 198 -15.87 10.59 24.20
C SER A 198 -14.53 10.27 24.85
N LEU A 199 -14.17 10.97 25.92
CA LEU A 199 -12.99 10.67 26.72
C LEU A 199 -13.16 9.44 27.61
N ASP A 200 -14.42 9.11 27.94
CA ASP A 200 -14.78 8.07 28.92
C ASP A 200 -15.42 6.83 28.28
N LYS A 201 -15.72 6.88 26.99
CA LYS A 201 -16.45 5.80 26.30
C LYS A 201 -15.82 5.49 24.95
N VAL A 202 -15.80 4.22 24.63
CA VAL A 202 -15.35 3.73 23.33
C VAL A 202 -16.40 4.03 22.26
N TYR A 203 -15.97 4.64 21.16
CA TYR A 203 -16.82 4.84 19.98
C TYR A 203 -17.12 3.49 19.33
N ASN A 204 -18.40 3.15 19.25
CA ASN A 204 -18.87 1.98 18.52
C ASN A 204 -18.99 2.31 17.03
N SER A 205 -17.93 2.06 16.30
CA SER A 205 -18.00 2.10 14.84
C SER A 205 -18.96 1.02 14.34
N LYS A 206 -19.85 1.39 13.41
CA LYS A 206 -20.76 0.44 12.76
C LYS A 206 -20.04 -0.59 11.88
N LYS A 207 -18.77 -0.37 11.61
CA LYS A 207 -17.91 -1.23 10.80
C LYS A 207 -16.79 -1.82 11.65
N THR A 208 -16.69 -3.14 11.66
CA THR A 208 -15.54 -3.84 12.24
C THR A 208 -14.41 -3.82 11.22
N TYR A 209 -13.40 -3.00 11.47
CA TYR A 209 -12.21 -3.01 10.65
C TYR A 209 -11.29 -4.15 11.08
N VAL A 210 -11.31 -5.24 10.35
CA VAL A 210 -10.26 -6.25 10.46
C VAL A 210 -9.06 -5.74 9.66
N THR A 211 -8.13 -5.10 10.33
CA THR A 211 -6.85 -4.76 9.73
C THR A 211 -6.04 -6.04 9.55
N SER A 212 -6.13 -6.66 8.38
CA SER A 212 -5.03 -7.52 7.96
C SER A 212 -3.80 -6.62 7.85
N HIS A 213 -2.69 -7.00 8.47
CA HIS A 213 -1.47 -6.20 8.44
C HIS A 213 -1.05 -5.96 6.98
N PRO A 214 -1.21 -4.73 6.43
CA PRO A 214 -0.67 -4.40 5.14
C PRO A 214 0.85 -4.35 5.27
N GLU A 215 1.54 -5.10 4.45
CA GLU A 215 2.99 -5.05 4.37
C GLU A 215 3.38 -4.03 3.30
N THR A 216 4.11 -3.03 3.71
CA THR A 216 4.50 -1.91 2.84
C THR A 216 5.93 -1.50 3.18
N VAL A 217 6.74 -1.24 2.16
CA VAL A 217 8.06 -0.64 2.34
C VAL A 217 7.93 0.87 2.23
N TYR A 218 8.38 1.56 3.26
CA TYR A 218 8.50 3.01 3.30
C TYR A 218 9.93 3.39 3.65
N LEU A 219 10.47 4.38 2.93
CA LEU A 219 11.77 4.95 3.23
C LEU A 219 11.74 6.47 3.10
N THR A 220 12.57 7.13 3.89
CA THR A 220 12.83 8.56 3.81
C THR A 220 14.32 8.78 3.65
N VAL A 221 14.67 9.66 2.74
CA VAL A 221 16.06 10.08 2.52
C VAL A 221 16.11 11.60 2.49
N VAL A 222 17.06 12.17 3.21
CA VAL A 222 17.36 13.61 3.16
C VAL A 222 18.84 13.76 2.86
N ASP A 223 19.18 14.54 1.84
CA ASP A 223 20.58 14.81 1.47
C ASP A 223 21.13 16.06 2.17
N ASN A 224 22.39 16.39 1.89
CA ASN A 224 23.07 17.55 2.49
C ASN A 224 22.47 18.90 2.05
N ASP A 225 21.79 18.94 0.92
CA ASP A 225 21.11 20.12 0.40
C ASP A 225 19.67 20.24 0.90
N LEU A 226 19.27 19.36 1.84
CA LEU A 226 17.92 19.24 2.42
C LEU A 226 16.86 18.82 1.41
N ASN A 227 17.24 18.22 0.28
CA ASN A 227 16.27 17.55 -0.56
C ASN A 227 15.75 16.31 0.16
N ALA A 228 14.44 16.22 0.31
CA ALA A 228 13.79 15.15 1.05
C ALA A 228 12.96 14.26 0.10
N VAL A 229 13.17 12.96 0.20
CA VAL A 229 12.37 11.95 -0.52
C VAL A 229 11.61 11.12 0.50
N SER A 230 10.29 11.05 0.32
CA SER A 230 9.38 10.14 1.04
C SER A 230 8.85 9.13 0.03
N PHE A 231 9.30 7.87 0.12
CA PHE A 231 9.05 6.86 -0.89
C PHE A 231 8.30 5.67 -0.31
N ILE A 232 7.16 5.33 -0.92
CA ILE A 232 6.33 4.18 -0.56
C ILE A 232 6.21 3.26 -1.76
N ASN A 233 6.49 1.97 -1.57
CA ASN A 233 6.30 0.94 -2.57
C ASN A 233 5.58 -0.27 -1.95
N SER A 234 4.43 -0.66 -2.51
CA SER A 234 3.59 -1.69 -1.91
C SER A 234 2.65 -2.34 -2.91
N ILE A 235 2.48 -3.64 -2.79
CA ILE A 235 1.39 -4.42 -3.40
C ILE A 235 0.20 -4.62 -2.45
N CYS A 236 0.13 -3.85 -1.37
CA CYS A 236 -0.85 -3.78 -0.29
C CYS A 236 -0.68 -4.89 0.75
N HIS A 237 -1.21 -6.09 0.54
CA HIS A 237 -1.02 -7.21 1.47
C HIS A 237 0.22 -8.03 1.11
N ALA A 238 0.73 -8.82 2.07
CA ALA A 238 1.75 -9.82 1.80
C ALA A 238 1.32 -10.71 0.63
N PHE A 239 2.19 -10.78 -0.38
CA PHE A 239 1.92 -11.43 -1.66
C PHE A 239 0.71 -10.89 -2.43
N GLY A 240 0.33 -9.63 -2.22
CA GLY A 240 -0.72 -8.93 -2.95
C GLY A 240 -2.02 -9.73 -3.05
N SER A 241 -2.50 -9.94 -4.27
CA SER A 241 -3.67 -10.77 -4.56
C SER A 241 -3.43 -12.28 -4.38
N GLY A 242 -2.18 -12.73 -4.28
CA GLY A 242 -1.81 -14.14 -4.37
C GLY A 242 -1.92 -14.70 -5.80
N ILE A 243 -2.03 -13.84 -6.80
CA ILE A 243 -2.11 -14.19 -8.21
C ILE A 243 -0.82 -13.75 -8.91
N CYS A 244 -0.19 -14.65 -9.63
CA CYS A 244 1.04 -14.41 -10.39
C CYS A 244 0.79 -14.62 -11.89
N SER A 245 1.40 -13.79 -12.71
CA SER A 245 1.38 -13.97 -14.18
C SER A 245 2.13 -15.21 -14.61
N GLU A 246 1.66 -15.85 -15.69
CA GLU A 246 2.11 -17.19 -16.06
C GLU A 246 3.56 -17.22 -16.56
N ASN A 247 3.98 -16.24 -17.37
CA ASN A 247 5.28 -16.28 -18.05
C ASN A 247 6.22 -15.17 -17.57
N SER A 248 5.71 -14.06 -17.06
CA SER A 248 6.50 -12.92 -16.60
C SER A 248 6.85 -12.96 -15.10
N GLY A 249 6.21 -13.85 -14.31
CA GLY A 249 6.50 -13.98 -12.88
C GLY A 249 6.11 -12.77 -12.04
N VAL A 250 5.24 -11.91 -12.56
CA VAL A 250 4.76 -10.70 -11.87
C VAL A 250 3.66 -11.08 -10.90
N LEU A 251 3.83 -10.75 -9.64
CA LEU A 251 2.83 -10.91 -8.59
C LEU A 251 1.93 -9.67 -8.54
N PHE A 252 0.61 -9.85 -8.69
CA PHE A 252 -0.33 -8.74 -8.74
C PHE A 252 -0.67 -8.20 -7.36
N GLN A 253 -0.79 -6.89 -7.27
CA GLN A 253 -1.28 -6.18 -6.09
C GLN A 253 -2.77 -6.51 -5.82
N ASN A 254 -3.28 -6.15 -4.63
CA ASN A 254 -4.69 -6.33 -4.25
C ASN A 254 -5.33 -5.04 -3.72
N ARG A 255 -4.99 -3.92 -4.32
CA ARG A 255 -5.47 -2.59 -3.92
C ARG A 255 -6.62 -2.08 -4.80
N GLY A 256 -6.96 -2.79 -5.84
CA GLY A 256 -8.04 -2.40 -6.76
C GLY A 256 -9.43 -2.43 -6.11
#